data_5d006e611329d6bddad18547e2ee4d2a
#
_entry.id   5d006e611329d6bddad18547e2ee4d2a
#
_cell.length_a   1.000
_cell.length_b   1.000
_cell.length_c   1.000
_cell.angle_alpha   90.00
_cell.angle_beta   90.00
_cell.angle_gamma   90.00
#
_symmetry.space_group_name_H-M   'P 1'
#
loop_
_entity.id
_entity.type
_entity.pdbx_description
1 polymer ?
#
loop_
_entity_poly.entity_id
_entity_poly.type
_entity_poly.pdbx_seq_one_letter_code
_entity_poly.pdbx_strand_id
1 'polypeptide(L)'
;MSWPARAFVALGSNLGDRHEHLRAARAALAALPGTRLLAASTVEETAPLGERAQPAYLNQMVLLETHLAPRDLLHACQAIEAAAGRERGPDRWASRTLDLDIVRYGSVELAEPDLTLPHPGLATRPFWQRELEELLDHEH
;
A
#
# COMPACT_ATOMS: atom_id res chain seq x y z
N MET A 1 16.24 14.60 17.61
CA MET A 1 16.27 13.34 16.84
C MET A 1 14.90 12.68 16.91
N SER A 2 14.29 12.43 15.79
CA SER A 2 12.98 11.78 15.79
C SER A 2 13.16 10.27 15.67
N TRP A 3 12.28 9.53 16.34
CA TRP A 3 12.23 8.08 16.20
C TRP A 3 11.53 7.73 14.89
N PRO A 4 11.95 6.68 14.21
CA PRO A 4 11.21 6.23 13.03
C PRO A 4 9.84 5.71 13.43
N ALA A 5 8.89 5.89 12.54
CA ALA A 5 7.55 5.37 12.73
C ALA A 5 7.41 4.02 12.02
N ARG A 6 6.48 3.22 12.52
CA ARG A 6 6.08 1.96 11.88
C ARG A 6 4.85 2.22 11.04
N ALA A 7 4.97 2.05 9.73
CA ALA A 7 3.89 2.32 8.80
C ALA A 7 3.50 1.03 8.07
N PHE A 8 2.20 0.81 7.96
CA PHE A 8 1.66 -0.33 7.21
C PHE A 8 1.10 0.21 5.90
N VAL A 9 1.60 -0.31 4.78
CA VAL A 9 1.17 0.12 3.45
C VAL A 9 0.59 -1.09 2.71
N ALA A 10 -0.63 -0.93 2.22
CA ALA A 10 -1.29 -1.97 1.43
C ALA A 10 -0.95 -1.77 -0.04
N LEU A 11 -0.60 -2.85 -0.71
CA LEU A 11 -0.28 -2.88 -2.13
C LEU A 11 -1.35 -3.71 -2.83
N GLY A 12 -1.78 -3.25 -4.01
CA GLY A 12 -2.72 -4.00 -4.83
C GLY A 12 -2.45 -3.81 -6.30
N SER A 13 -2.64 -4.86 -7.09
CA SER A 13 -2.47 -4.81 -8.53
C SER A 13 -3.43 -5.80 -9.19
N ASN A 14 -4.16 -5.36 -10.22
CA ASN A 14 -5.03 -6.26 -10.98
C ASN A 14 -4.85 -6.13 -12.48
N LEU A 15 -3.72 -5.56 -12.92
CA LEU A 15 -3.46 -5.35 -14.34
C LEU A 15 -2.04 -5.79 -14.67
N GLY A 16 -1.88 -6.49 -15.78
CA GLY A 16 -0.57 -6.90 -16.27
C GLY A 16 0.08 -7.96 -15.39
N ASP A 17 1.39 -7.88 -15.26
CA ASP A 17 2.15 -8.79 -14.41
C ASP A 17 2.04 -8.35 -12.96
N ARG A 18 1.00 -8.82 -12.29
CA ARG A 18 0.65 -8.37 -10.95
C ARG A 18 1.76 -8.66 -9.93
N HIS A 19 2.38 -9.83 -10.00
CA HIS A 19 3.48 -10.17 -9.09
C HIS A 19 4.67 -9.24 -9.27
N GLU A 20 5.01 -8.92 -10.52
CA GLU A 20 6.11 -8.02 -10.80
C GLU A 20 5.80 -6.59 -10.31
N HIS A 21 4.55 -6.16 -10.46
CA HIS A 21 4.16 -4.84 -9.97
C HIS A 21 4.30 -4.75 -8.45
N LEU A 22 3.91 -5.81 -7.73
CA LEU A 22 4.08 -5.84 -6.27
C LEU A 22 5.55 -5.85 -5.89
N ARG A 23 6.36 -6.64 -6.60
CA ARG A 23 7.80 -6.71 -6.34
C ARG A 23 8.46 -5.33 -6.55
N ALA A 24 8.13 -4.68 -7.64
CA ALA A 24 8.68 -3.36 -7.95
C ALA A 24 8.25 -2.34 -6.89
N ALA A 25 7.00 -2.42 -6.43
CA ALA A 25 6.50 -1.52 -5.39
C ALA A 25 7.25 -1.73 -4.07
N ARG A 26 7.47 -2.99 -3.68
CA ARG A 26 8.24 -3.28 -2.46
C ARG A 26 9.65 -2.72 -2.55
N ALA A 27 10.29 -2.90 -3.70
CA ALA A 27 11.65 -2.38 -3.91
C ALA A 27 11.67 -0.86 -3.83
N ALA A 28 10.70 -0.19 -4.44
CA ALA A 28 10.61 1.26 -4.43
C ALA A 28 10.38 1.81 -3.02
N LEU A 29 9.49 1.16 -2.25
CA LEU A 29 9.23 1.56 -0.87
C LEU A 29 10.48 1.36 0.00
N ALA A 30 11.17 0.25 -0.19
CA ALA A 30 12.39 -0.03 0.58
C ALA A 30 13.51 0.97 0.28
N ALA A 31 13.47 1.59 -0.90
CA ALA A 31 14.50 2.54 -1.34
C ALA A 31 14.21 3.98 -0.95
N LEU A 32 13.06 4.27 -0.34
CA LEU A 32 12.71 5.62 0.07
C LEU A 32 13.68 6.14 1.13
N PRO A 33 13.96 7.46 1.12
CA PRO A 33 14.88 8.04 2.11
C PRO A 33 14.44 7.74 3.54
N GLY A 34 15.40 7.37 4.40
CA GLY A 34 15.12 7.13 5.82
C GLY A 34 14.11 6.03 6.09
N THR A 35 13.99 5.07 5.18
CA THR A 35 12.96 4.06 5.23
C THR A 35 13.56 2.67 5.05
N ARG A 36 13.04 1.71 5.80
CA ARG A 36 13.41 0.29 5.64
C ARG A 36 12.15 -0.53 5.56
N LEU A 37 12.15 -1.55 4.71
CA LEU A 37 11.07 -2.53 4.66
C LEU A 37 11.41 -3.64 5.66
N LEU A 38 10.59 -3.76 6.70
CA LEU A 38 10.83 -4.71 7.79
C LEU A 38 10.19 -6.07 7.52
N ALA A 39 9.00 -6.09 6.92
CA ALA A 39 8.29 -7.34 6.69
C ALA A 39 7.25 -7.15 5.61
N ALA A 40 6.86 -8.26 4.98
CA ALA A 40 5.80 -8.27 3.98
C ALA A 40 4.89 -9.46 4.28
N SER A 41 3.58 -9.23 4.15
CA SER A 41 2.61 -10.29 4.36
C SER A 41 2.60 -11.27 3.19
N THR A 42 1.89 -12.38 3.36
CA THR A 42 1.57 -13.28 2.27
C THR A 42 0.81 -12.51 1.20
N VAL A 43 1.08 -12.83 -0.06
CA VAL A 43 0.33 -12.28 -1.19
C VAL A 43 -1.00 -13.04 -1.29
N GLU A 44 -2.10 -12.29 -1.39
CA GLU A 44 -3.43 -12.87 -1.51
C GLU A 44 -4.10 -12.42 -2.80
N GLU A 45 -4.87 -13.31 -3.40
CA GLU A 45 -5.71 -12.95 -4.54
C GLU A 45 -7.12 -12.68 -4.02
N THR A 46 -7.69 -11.54 -4.37
CA THR A 46 -9.02 -11.15 -3.91
C THR A 46 -9.88 -10.74 -5.09
N ALA A 47 -11.21 -10.94 -4.94
CA ALA A 47 -12.16 -10.49 -5.95
C ALA A 47 -12.16 -8.96 -6.02
N PRO A 48 -12.45 -8.39 -7.22
CA PRO A 48 -12.56 -6.94 -7.34
C PRO A 48 -13.68 -6.41 -6.46
N LEU A 49 -13.47 -5.20 -5.92
CA LEU A 49 -14.52 -4.51 -5.18
C LEU A 49 -15.41 -3.79 -6.19
N GLY A 50 -16.72 -3.95 -6.08
CA GLY A 50 -17.67 -3.31 -6.97
C GLY A 50 -18.23 -4.26 -8.00
N GLU A 51 -19.08 -3.73 -8.88
CA GLU A 51 -19.86 -4.54 -9.83
C GLU A 51 -19.21 -4.71 -11.20
N ARG A 52 -18.19 -3.92 -11.52
CA ARG A 52 -17.54 -4.04 -12.82
C ARG A 52 -16.75 -5.34 -12.90
N ALA A 53 -16.86 -5.99 -14.06
CA ALA A 53 -16.03 -7.17 -14.34
C ALA A 53 -14.58 -6.70 -14.49
N GLN A 54 -13.72 -7.16 -13.60
CA GLN A 54 -12.30 -6.84 -13.60
C GLN A 54 -11.52 -8.08 -13.21
N PRO A 55 -10.24 -8.15 -13.60
CA PRO A 55 -9.38 -9.22 -13.09
C PRO A 55 -9.26 -9.15 -11.57
N ALA A 56 -9.02 -10.28 -10.94
CA ALA A 56 -8.79 -10.32 -9.51
C ALA A 56 -7.54 -9.54 -9.13
N TYR A 57 -7.56 -8.94 -7.95
CA TYR A 57 -6.40 -8.24 -7.41
C TYR A 57 -5.45 -9.22 -6.76
N LEU A 58 -4.15 -8.94 -6.88
CA LEU A 58 -3.18 -9.45 -5.93
C LEU A 58 -2.97 -8.38 -4.89
N ASN A 59 -3.03 -8.77 -3.61
CA ASN A 59 -2.90 -7.85 -2.49
C ASN A 59 -1.79 -8.31 -1.56
N GLN A 60 -1.10 -7.36 -0.98
CA GLN A 60 -0.07 -7.61 0.01
C GLN A 60 0.05 -6.39 0.89
N MET A 61 0.44 -6.57 2.14
CA MET A 61 0.73 -5.45 3.02
C MET A 61 2.20 -5.52 3.43
N VAL A 62 2.82 -4.37 3.56
CA VAL A 62 4.20 -4.30 4.03
C VAL A 62 4.27 -3.45 5.29
N LEU A 63 5.24 -3.77 6.14
CA LEU A 63 5.57 -2.98 7.31
C LEU A 63 6.86 -2.24 7.03
N LEU A 64 6.79 -0.92 7.11
CA LEU A 64 7.95 -0.03 6.92
C LEU A 64 8.34 0.58 8.25
N GLU A 65 9.63 0.82 8.41
CA GLU A 65 10.14 1.73 9.42
C GLU A 65 10.61 2.97 8.67
N THR A 66 10.08 4.14 9.00
CA THR A 66 10.33 5.32 8.19
C THR A 66 10.46 6.58 9.03
N HIS A 67 11.35 7.47 8.58
CA HIS A 67 11.48 8.82 9.13
C HIS A 67 10.65 9.84 8.35
N LEU A 68 10.01 9.42 7.24
CA LEU A 68 9.14 10.30 6.48
C LEU A 68 7.88 10.60 7.28
N ALA A 69 7.45 11.86 7.26
CA ALA A 69 6.17 12.23 7.85
C ALA A 69 5.03 11.59 7.05
N PRO A 70 3.82 11.45 7.64
CA PRO A 70 2.72 10.80 6.93
C PRO A 70 2.45 11.36 5.54
N ARG A 71 2.44 12.68 5.41
CA ARG A 71 2.15 13.32 4.12
C ARG A 71 3.28 13.10 3.11
N ASP A 72 4.52 13.08 3.57
CA ASP A 72 5.65 12.81 2.68
C ASP A 72 5.62 11.36 2.20
N LEU A 73 5.22 10.43 3.07
CA LEU A 73 5.03 9.03 2.68
C LEU A 73 3.90 8.91 1.68
N LEU A 74 2.79 9.64 1.86
CA LEU A 74 1.68 9.66 0.91
C LEU A 74 2.17 10.11 -0.47
N HIS A 75 2.92 11.20 -0.53
CA HIS A 75 3.44 11.70 -1.80
C HIS A 75 4.38 10.71 -2.46
N ALA A 76 5.20 10.02 -1.67
CA ALA A 76 6.08 8.98 -2.19
C ALA A 76 5.28 7.82 -2.79
N CYS A 77 4.22 7.38 -2.10
CA CYS A 77 3.35 6.34 -2.62
C CYS A 77 2.69 6.75 -3.93
N GLN A 78 2.22 8.00 -4.01
CA GLN A 78 1.61 8.51 -5.23
C GLN A 78 2.61 8.54 -6.38
N ALA A 79 3.86 8.91 -6.12
CA ALA A 79 4.90 8.90 -7.14
C ALA A 79 5.20 7.49 -7.64
N ILE A 80 5.20 6.51 -6.74
CA ILE A 80 5.41 5.11 -7.11
C ILE A 80 4.25 4.62 -7.99
N GLU A 81 3.01 4.95 -7.62
CA GLU A 81 1.84 4.60 -8.43
C GLU A 81 1.92 5.22 -9.82
N ALA A 82 2.30 6.50 -9.89
CA ALA A 82 2.40 7.20 -11.16
C ALA A 82 3.46 6.56 -12.06
N ALA A 83 4.60 6.19 -11.50
CA ALA A 83 5.67 5.54 -12.26
C ALA A 83 5.21 4.18 -12.80
N ALA A 84 4.47 3.41 -12.00
CA ALA A 84 3.96 2.12 -12.42
C ALA A 84 2.90 2.24 -13.51
N GLY A 85 2.13 3.32 -13.49
CA GLY A 85 1.06 3.54 -14.47
C GLY A 85 1.45 4.36 -15.68
N ARG A 86 2.72 4.75 -15.78
CA ARG A 86 3.16 5.71 -16.82
C ARG A 86 2.86 5.25 -18.23
N GLU A 87 2.89 3.97 -18.50
CA GLU A 87 2.70 3.44 -19.84
C GLU A 87 1.25 3.06 -20.13
N ARG A 88 0.34 3.30 -19.18
CA ARG A 88 -1.07 2.98 -19.37
C ARG A 88 -1.67 3.93 -20.39
N GLY A 89 -2.65 3.43 -21.15
CA GLY A 89 -3.42 4.26 -22.04
C GLY A 89 -4.29 5.26 -21.28
N PRO A 90 -5.02 6.11 -22.01
CA PRO A 90 -5.78 7.19 -21.38
C PRO A 90 -7.06 6.75 -20.67
N ASP A 91 -7.42 5.48 -20.70
CA ASP A 91 -8.65 5.00 -20.09
C ASP A 91 -8.55 5.00 -18.57
N ARG A 92 -9.07 6.07 -17.95
CA ARG A 92 -9.06 6.20 -16.50
C ARG A 92 -9.99 5.24 -15.79
N TRP A 93 -10.85 4.56 -16.54
CA TRP A 93 -11.77 3.59 -15.97
C TRP A 93 -11.20 2.17 -15.98
N ALA A 94 -10.04 1.99 -16.61
CA ALA A 94 -9.37 0.70 -16.64
C ALA A 94 -8.84 0.32 -15.26
N SER A 95 -8.55 -0.96 -15.09
CA SER A 95 -7.92 -1.47 -13.89
C SER A 95 -6.59 -0.76 -13.64
N ARG A 96 -6.27 -0.56 -12.38
CA ARG A 96 -5.03 0.11 -12.01
C ARG A 96 -3.88 -0.88 -11.99
N THR A 97 -2.73 -0.43 -12.50
CA THR A 97 -1.51 -1.22 -12.44
C THR A 97 -1.09 -1.46 -11.00
N LEU A 98 -1.17 -0.42 -10.17
CA LEU A 98 -0.71 -0.48 -8.80
C LEU A 98 -1.49 0.53 -7.95
N ASP A 99 -1.95 0.07 -6.79
CA ASP A 99 -2.54 0.91 -5.75
C ASP A 99 -1.71 0.77 -4.49
N LEU A 100 -1.38 1.89 -3.87
CA LEU A 100 -0.69 1.93 -2.59
C LEU A 100 -1.51 2.77 -1.62
N ASP A 101 -1.85 2.19 -0.47
CA ASP A 101 -2.62 2.88 0.57
C ASP A 101 -1.88 2.79 1.89
N ILE A 102 -1.70 3.94 2.55
CA ILE A 102 -1.18 3.94 3.91
C ILE A 102 -2.33 3.53 4.82
N VAL A 103 -2.20 2.36 5.44
CA VAL A 103 -3.27 1.79 6.28
C VAL A 103 -3.16 2.29 7.70
N ARG A 104 -1.94 2.37 8.22
CA ARG A 104 -1.67 2.77 9.59
C ARG A 104 -0.28 3.39 9.65
N TYR A 105 -0.13 4.43 10.47
CA TYR A 105 1.16 5.09 10.66
C TYR A 105 1.36 5.27 12.16
N GLY A 106 2.05 4.30 12.79
CA GLY A 106 2.18 4.30 14.24
C GLY A 106 0.82 4.41 14.92
N SER A 107 0.72 5.31 15.87
CA SER A 107 -0.54 5.60 16.55
C SER A 107 -1.17 6.92 16.07
N VAL A 108 -0.69 7.45 14.94
CA VAL A 108 -1.16 8.73 14.41
C VAL A 108 -2.61 8.61 13.95
N GLU A 109 -3.39 9.61 14.29
CA GLU A 109 -4.77 9.75 13.83
C GLU A 109 -4.87 11.05 13.03
N LEU A 110 -5.34 10.94 11.79
CA LEU A 110 -5.53 12.07 10.89
C LEU A 110 -6.89 11.93 10.21
N ALA A 111 -7.53 13.06 9.97
CA ALA A 111 -8.80 13.09 9.24
C ALA A 111 -8.76 14.25 8.24
N GLU A 112 -7.94 14.09 7.20
CA GLU A 112 -7.81 15.08 6.13
C GLU A 112 -8.43 14.52 4.86
N PRO A 113 -8.83 15.39 3.92
CA PRO A 113 -9.54 14.90 2.72
C PRO A 113 -8.79 13.84 1.93
N ASP A 114 -7.47 13.93 1.86
CA ASP A 114 -6.66 13.00 1.08
C ASP A 114 -5.85 12.03 1.92
N LEU A 115 -5.96 12.10 3.25
CA LEU A 115 -5.17 11.22 4.13
C LEU A 115 -5.89 11.05 5.46
N THR A 116 -6.51 9.89 5.61
CA THR A 116 -7.17 9.51 6.86
C THR A 116 -6.42 8.33 7.46
N LEU A 117 -6.01 8.45 8.71
CA LEU A 117 -5.28 7.40 9.42
C LEU A 117 -5.95 7.12 10.77
N PRO A 118 -6.18 5.88 11.15
CA PRO A 118 -6.04 4.68 10.29
C PRO A 118 -6.98 4.76 9.10
N HIS A 119 -6.60 4.09 8.00
CA HIS A 119 -7.40 4.12 6.78
C HIS A 119 -8.79 3.53 7.04
N PRO A 120 -9.85 4.20 6.60
CA PRO A 120 -11.21 3.70 6.86
C PRO A 120 -11.49 2.34 6.22
N GLY A 121 -10.78 1.99 5.15
CA GLY A 121 -10.90 0.69 4.52
C GLY A 121 -10.49 -0.47 5.41
N LEU A 122 -9.69 -0.21 6.44
CA LEU A 122 -9.26 -1.28 7.36
C LEU A 122 -10.44 -1.94 8.05
N ALA A 123 -11.47 -1.17 8.40
CA ALA A 123 -12.64 -1.69 9.08
C ALA A 123 -13.53 -2.55 8.18
N THR A 124 -13.41 -2.41 6.85
CA THR A 124 -14.33 -3.02 5.91
C THR A 124 -13.68 -4.03 4.96
N ARG A 125 -12.36 -4.19 5.00
CA ARG A 125 -11.63 -5.09 4.10
C ARG A 125 -11.00 -6.23 4.90
N PRO A 126 -11.63 -7.42 4.92
CA PRO A 126 -11.10 -8.55 5.71
C PRO A 126 -9.67 -8.94 5.34
N PHE A 127 -9.30 -8.80 4.05
CA PHE A 127 -7.94 -9.16 3.64
C PHE A 127 -6.90 -8.19 4.22
N TRP A 128 -7.24 -6.90 4.39
CA TRP A 128 -6.34 -5.98 5.07
C TRP A 128 -6.16 -6.37 6.54
N GLN A 129 -7.25 -6.80 7.18
CA GLN A 129 -7.19 -7.20 8.59
C GLN A 129 -6.30 -8.42 8.77
N ARG A 130 -6.42 -9.40 7.88
CA ARG A 130 -5.57 -10.61 7.93
C ARG A 130 -4.10 -10.28 7.72
N GLU A 131 -3.82 -9.43 6.72
CA GLU A 131 -2.44 -9.05 6.39
C GLU A 131 -1.82 -8.23 7.51
N LEU A 132 -2.59 -7.31 8.09
CA LEU A 132 -2.11 -6.52 9.22
C LEU A 132 -1.80 -7.43 10.40
N GLU A 133 -2.69 -8.35 10.72
CA GLU A 133 -2.48 -9.27 11.84
C GLU A 133 -1.22 -10.10 11.66
N GLU A 134 -0.97 -10.58 10.45
CA GLU A 134 0.25 -11.31 10.12
C GLU A 134 1.49 -10.46 10.41
N LEU A 135 1.44 -9.16 10.06
CA LEU A 135 2.58 -8.27 10.24
C LEU A 135 2.77 -7.80 11.67
N LEU A 136 1.73 -7.81 12.48
CA LEU A 136 1.86 -7.37 13.88
C LEU A 136 2.85 -8.22 14.66
N ASP A 137 3.02 -9.47 14.27
CA ASP A 137 4.02 -10.33 14.90
C ASP A 137 5.45 -9.84 14.67
N HIS A 138 5.66 -9.03 13.63
CA HIS A 138 6.98 -8.49 13.29
C HIS A 138 7.19 -7.09 13.85
N GLU A 139 6.20 -6.52 14.51
CA GLU A 139 6.28 -5.17 15.04
C GLU A 139 7.12 -5.09 16.31
N HIS A 140 7.25 -6.21 17.01
CA HIS A 140 7.93 -6.28 18.30
C HIS A 140 9.41 -6.55 18.20
#